data_9e65b608c2a72d3a33ea41e34f90b33a
#
_entry.id   9e65b608c2a72d3a33ea41e34f90b33a
#
_cell.length_a   1.000
_cell.length_b   1.000
_cell.length_c   1.000
_cell.angle_alpha   90.00
_cell.angle_beta   90.00
_cell.angle_gamma   90.00
#
_symmetry.space_group_name_H-M   'P 1'
#
loop_
_entity.id
_entity.type
_entity.pdbx_description
1 polymer ?
#
loop_
_entity_poly.entity_id
_entity_poly.type
_entity_poly.pdbx_seq_one_letter_code
_entity_poly.pdbx_strand_id
1 'polypeptide(L)'
;MIGACGAWAGVLASGNEGPMAEPSASTPTRRFLLECSGACGDLGTFIPHVIGAITVAGLASAGVLLGFATFLIATGLFYGLPLPVQPMKAISAVILTGGLRPGEVAAAGIMIGVVLLVLGITGWIGRLAQAIPQSVGAGLQLGLGLLMGMLGIKLILETPWLGFGSLALLFALMRIPQCPAAPIALAAAMIAGWVTGKVGIASGAAMTPGTPQLIIPSWPEVWRSFEIAVLPQLSLTLTNAVIVTASLSRELFSSIGSIASERRLALSSGLANVLLCPFGAMPMCHGAGGLAAQFRFGARTGLAPIIFGAVLLILAIAFADHAGAMFALIPTAAVGSLLIFAGTDLAISRRLFDGKPSCLWVIGATAFVTVTVNPALGLILGWIAELIRAAIVRRFIPERP
;
A
#
# COMPACT_ATOMS: atom_id res chain seq x y z
N MET A 1 -25.55 -3.91 2.46
CA MET A 1 -24.20 -3.32 2.47
C MET A 1 -23.38 -3.65 3.72
N ILE A 2 -23.98 -4.11 4.80
CA ILE A 2 -23.33 -4.45 6.09
C ILE A 2 -22.69 -5.86 6.08
N GLY A 3 -23.02 -6.72 5.12
CA GLY A 3 -22.54 -8.12 5.09
C GLY A 3 -21.08 -8.34 4.60
N ALA A 4 -20.48 -7.39 3.88
CA ALA A 4 -19.11 -7.53 3.40
C ALA A 4 -18.07 -7.17 4.49
N CYS A 5 -18.42 -6.24 5.39
CA CYS A 5 -17.60 -5.92 6.58
C CYS A 5 -17.55 -7.08 7.59
N GLY A 6 -18.63 -7.87 7.70
CA GLY A 6 -18.70 -9.05 8.58
C GLY A 6 -17.75 -10.19 8.18
N ALA A 7 -17.44 -10.34 6.89
CA ALA A 7 -16.52 -11.37 6.42
C ALA A 7 -15.07 -11.09 6.83
N TRP A 8 -14.68 -9.82 6.93
CA TRP A 8 -13.36 -9.42 7.42
C TRP A 8 -13.24 -9.48 8.95
N ALA A 9 -14.30 -9.14 9.66
CA ALA A 9 -14.35 -9.21 11.12
C ALA A 9 -14.47 -10.66 11.63
N GLY A 10 -15.19 -11.55 10.92
CA GLY A 10 -15.40 -12.93 11.32
C GLY A 10 -14.15 -13.82 11.23
N VAL A 11 -13.21 -13.54 10.33
CA VAL A 11 -11.97 -14.32 10.17
C VAL A 11 -10.97 -14.07 11.30
N LEU A 12 -11.09 -12.95 12.00
CA LEU A 12 -10.21 -12.60 13.12
C LEU A 12 -10.89 -12.72 14.50
N ALA A 13 -12.21 -12.92 14.52
CA ALA A 13 -12.98 -13.18 15.75
C ALA A 13 -13.17 -14.67 16.06
N SER A 14 -12.88 -15.59 15.12
CA SER A 14 -12.81 -17.02 15.39
C SER A 14 -11.45 -17.41 15.96
N GLY A 15 -11.04 -16.76 17.05
CA GLY A 15 -9.85 -17.06 17.82
C GLY A 15 -9.93 -18.37 18.63
N ASN A 16 -10.44 -19.45 18.01
CA ASN A 16 -10.50 -20.76 18.64
C ASN A 16 -10.02 -21.90 17.72
N GLU A 17 -9.23 -21.58 16.69
CA GLU A 17 -8.41 -22.60 16.05
C GLU A 17 -7.04 -22.55 16.73
N GLY A 18 -6.75 -23.57 17.53
CA GLY A 18 -5.45 -23.82 18.11
C GLY A 18 -4.34 -23.78 17.04
N PRO A 19 -3.05 -23.78 17.41
CA PRO A 19 -1.94 -23.67 16.47
C PRO A 19 -2.17 -24.67 15.34
N MET A 20 -2.49 -24.15 14.13
CA MET A 20 -2.77 -25.00 12.99
C MET A 20 -1.55 -25.87 12.75
N ALA A 21 -1.76 -27.16 12.87
CA ALA A 21 -0.76 -28.20 12.68
C ALA A 21 0.04 -27.87 11.39
N GLU A 22 1.36 -27.96 11.48
CA GLU A 22 2.23 -27.92 10.31
C GLU A 22 1.64 -28.85 9.25
N PRO A 23 1.49 -28.41 7.97
CA PRO A 23 0.88 -29.25 6.96
C PRO A 23 1.71 -30.52 6.81
N SER A 24 1.16 -31.65 7.31
CA SER A 24 1.74 -32.97 7.14
C SER A 24 2.07 -33.18 5.66
N ALA A 25 3.35 -33.46 5.37
CA ALA A 25 3.90 -34.00 4.11
C ALA A 25 3.23 -33.49 2.80
N SER A 26 3.12 -32.18 2.61
CA SER A 26 2.74 -31.64 1.31
C SER A 26 3.88 -31.89 0.31
N THR A 27 3.54 -32.42 -0.89
CA THR A 27 4.53 -32.62 -1.95
C THR A 27 5.25 -31.30 -2.29
N PRO A 28 6.52 -31.32 -2.71
CA PRO A 28 7.26 -30.12 -3.08
C PRO A 28 6.51 -29.25 -4.10
N THR A 29 5.83 -29.88 -5.06
CA THR A 29 4.99 -29.20 -6.07
C THR A 29 3.84 -28.43 -5.43
N ARG A 30 3.13 -29.02 -4.45
CA ARG A 30 2.03 -28.35 -3.77
C ARG A 30 2.53 -27.15 -2.95
N ARG A 31 3.69 -27.27 -2.29
CA ARG A 31 4.32 -26.15 -1.56
C ARG A 31 4.65 -25.01 -2.51
N PHE A 32 5.25 -25.30 -3.65
CA PHE A 32 5.56 -24.29 -4.67
C PHE A 32 4.31 -23.59 -5.18
N LEU A 33 3.22 -24.31 -5.47
CA LEU A 33 1.95 -23.73 -5.91
C LEU A 33 1.32 -22.82 -4.82
N LEU A 34 1.45 -23.17 -3.56
CA LEU A 34 0.99 -22.34 -2.45
C LEU A 34 1.81 -21.03 -2.33
N GLU A 35 3.12 -21.10 -2.54
CA GLU A 35 3.97 -19.90 -2.59
C GLU A 35 3.63 -19.00 -3.79
N CYS A 36 3.37 -19.58 -4.96
CA CYS A 36 2.89 -18.83 -6.14
C CYS A 36 1.52 -18.17 -5.87
N SER A 37 0.59 -18.90 -5.25
CA SER A 37 -0.70 -18.35 -4.83
C SER A 37 -0.51 -17.21 -3.82
N GLY A 38 0.37 -17.41 -2.84
CA GLY A 38 0.72 -16.40 -1.85
C GLY A 38 1.33 -15.14 -2.47
N ALA A 39 2.20 -15.30 -3.47
CA ALA A 39 2.76 -14.18 -4.23
C ALA A 39 1.68 -13.28 -4.85
N CYS A 40 0.54 -13.87 -5.25
CA CYS A 40 -0.61 -13.11 -5.76
C CYS A 40 -1.45 -12.44 -4.67
N GLY A 41 -1.27 -12.80 -3.39
CA GLY A 41 -2.12 -12.34 -2.30
C GLY A 41 -2.12 -10.83 -2.10
N ASP A 42 -1.01 -10.15 -2.41
CA ASP A 42 -0.84 -8.71 -2.23
C ASP A 42 -1.15 -7.87 -3.49
N LEU A 43 -1.46 -8.49 -4.61
CA LEU A 43 -1.72 -7.80 -5.88
C LEU A 43 -2.89 -6.82 -5.79
N GLY A 44 -3.88 -7.12 -4.93
CA GLY A 44 -5.02 -6.22 -4.68
C GLY A 44 -4.62 -4.85 -4.14
N THR A 45 -3.57 -4.78 -3.34
CA THR A 45 -3.02 -3.52 -2.85
C THR A 45 -1.97 -2.95 -3.80
N PHE A 46 -1.12 -3.79 -4.37
CA PHE A 46 0.00 -3.37 -5.21
C PHE A 46 -0.46 -2.75 -6.54
N ILE A 47 -1.32 -3.44 -7.28
CA ILE A 47 -1.73 -3.07 -8.64
C ILE A 47 -2.34 -1.67 -8.72
N PRO A 48 -3.35 -1.29 -7.87
CA PRO A 48 -3.98 0.02 -7.99
C PRO A 48 -3.00 1.18 -7.83
N HIS A 49 -2.08 1.05 -6.88
CA HIS A 49 -1.12 2.10 -6.57
C HIS A 49 -0.03 2.22 -7.63
N VAL A 50 0.53 1.10 -8.07
CA VAL A 50 1.63 1.09 -9.05
C VAL A 50 1.14 1.43 -10.44
N ILE A 51 0.06 0.80 -10.89
CA ILE A 51 -0.51 1.13 -12.21
C ILE A 51 -1.01 2.56 -12.23
N GLY A 52 -1.73 3.01 -11.19
CA GLY A 52 -2.17 4.39 -11.10
C GLY A 52 -1.00 5.39 -11.13
N ALA A 53 0.09 5.11 -10.42
CA ALA A 53 1.28 5.96 -10.45
C ALA A 53 1.93 6.04 -11.84
N ILE A 54 1.98 4.94 -12.58
CA ILE A 54 2.53 4.89 -13.93
C ILE A 54 1.59 5.53 -14.94
N THR A 55 0.30 5.17 -14.95
CA THR A 55 -0.66 5.57 -15.98
C THR A 55 -1.27 6.95 -15.76
N VAL A 56 -1.55 7.32 -14.51
CA VAL A 56 -2.22 8.59 -14.14
C VAL A 56 -1.19 9.68 -13.82
N ALA A 57 -0.17 9.33 -13.02
CA ALA A 57 0.85 10.30 -12.60
C ALA A 57 2.11 10.30 -13.49
N GLY A 58 2.22 9.39 -14.47
CA GLY A 58 3.30 9.39 -15.47
C GLY A 58 4.68 9.02 -14.92
N LEU A 59 4.75 8.23 -13.84
CA LEU A 59 6.03 7.74 -13.34
C LEU A 59 6.65 6.73 -14.30
N ALA A 60 7.98 6.76 -14.46
CA ALA A 60 8.71 5.84 -15.30
C ALA A 60 8.57 4.39 -14.82
N SER A 61 7.97 3.54 -15.65
CA SER A 61 7.67 2.14 -15.31
C SER A 61 8.92 1.33 -14.93
N ALA A 62 10.04 1.55 -15.62
CA ALA A 62 11.29 0.85 -15.35
C ALA A 62 11.81 1.08 -13.93
N GLY A 63 11.90 2.34 -13.48
CA GLY A 63 12.34 2.66 -12.12
C GLY A 63 11.42 2.09 -11.06
N VAL A 64 10.11 2.20 -11.26
CA VAL A 64 9.10 1.65 -10.34
C VAL A 64 9.20 0.13 -10.24
N LEU A 65 9.16 -0.58 -11.38
CA LEU A 65 9.18 -2.04 -11.41
C LEU A 65 10.50 -2.62 -10.89
N LEU A 66 11.65 -2.07 -11.32
CA LEU A 66 12.97 -2.51 -10.85
C LEU A 66 13.15 -2.25 -9.35
N GLY A 67 12.67 -1.12 -8.85
CA GLY A 67 12.72 -0.82 -7.42
C GLY A 67 11.97 -1.85 -6.59
N PHE A 68 10.71 -2.14 -6.96
CA PHE A 68 9.92 -3.17 -6.27
C PHE A 68 10.52 -4.56 -6.44
N ALA A 69 10.96 -4.93 -7.65
CA ALA A 69 11.59 -6.23 -7.92
C ALA A 69 12.81 -6.45 -7.01
N THR A 70 13.70 -5.48 -6.97
CA THR A 70 14.93 -5.54 -6.16
C THR A 70 14.61 -5.69 -4.67
N PHE A 71 13.70 -4.88 -4.15
CA PHE A 71 13.38 -4.92 -2.72
C PHE A 71 12.58 -6.17 -2.35
N LEU A 72 11.66 -6.67 -3.19
CA LEU A 72 10.94 -7.93 -2.98
C LEU A 72 11.88 -9.11 -2.91
N ILE A 73 12.80 -9.25 -3.87
CA ILE A 73 13.79 -10.33 -3.91
C ILE A 73 14.70 -10.25 -2.67
N ALA A 74 15.24 -9.06 -2.37
CA ALA A 74 16.06 -8.85 -1.19
C ALA A 74 15.30 -9.19 0.11
N THR A 75 14.03 -8.80 0.22
CA THR A 75 13.17 -9.10 1.36
C THR A 75 12.99 -10.60 1.54
N GLY A 76 12.64 -11.32 0.48
CA GLY A 76 12.46 -12.77 0.53
C GLY A 76 13.71 -13.52 0.93
N LEU A 77 14.88 -13.10 0.39
CA LEU A 77 16.18 -13.70 0.73
C LEU A 77 16.61 -13.39 2.17
N PHE A 78 16.40 -12.15 2.62
CA PHE A 78 16.87 -11.71 3.94
C PHE A 78 16.02 -12.24 5.09
N TYR A 79 14.69 -12.17 4.97
CA TYR A 79 13.79 -12.56 6.05
C TYR A 79 13.40 -14.04 6.01
N GLY A 80 13.41 -14.67 4.85
CA GLY A 80 12.91 -16.04 4.67
C GLY A 80 11.39 -16.17 4.94
N LEU A 81 10.68 -15.06 5.06
CA LEU A 81 9.25 -14.94 5.36
C LEU A 81 8.52 -14.34 4.18
N PRO A 82 7.21 -14.60 4.02
CA PRO A 82 6.39 -14.00 2.98
C PRO A 82 6.05 -12.54 3.36
N LEU A 83 7.08 -11.72 3.52
CA LEU A 83 6.92 -10.30 3.81
C LEU A 83 6.66 -9.53 2.52
N PRO A 84 5.55 -8.81 2.41
CA PRO A 84 5.25 -8.01 1.25
C PRO A 84 6.14 -6.77 1.18
N VAL A 85 6.32 -6.26 -0.03
CA VAL A 85 6.79 -4.90 -0.28
C VAL A 85 5.69 -4.16 -1.01
N GLN A 86 5.19 -3.10 -0.39
CA GLN A 86 4.03 -2.35 -0.85
C GLN A 86 4.39 -0.89 -1.11
N PRO A 87 3.71 -0.23 -2.06
CA PRO A 87 3.75 1.23 -2.16
C PRO A 87 3.32 1.88 -0.86
N MET A 88 4.00 2.94 -0.47
CA MET A 88 3.62 3.75 0.69
C MET A 88 2.29 4.44 0.41
N LYS A 89 1.22 4.00 1.08
CA LYS A 89 -0.18 4.32 0.74
C LYS A 89 -0.49 5.81 0.76
N ALA A 90 0.01 6.58 1.75
CA ALA A 90 -0.23 8.01 1.80
C ALA A 90 0.50 8.75 0.68
N ILE A 91 1.77 8.42 0.43
CA ILE A 91 2.52 9.02 -0.70
C ILE A 91 1.86 8.64 -2.02
N SER A 92 1.47 7.38 -2.19
CA SER A 92 0.77 6.94 -3.40
C SER A 92 -0.53 7.70 -3.63
N ALA A 93 -1.34 7.89 -2.57
CA ALA A 93 -2.55 8.70 -2.69
C ALA A 93 -2.23 10.14 -3.11
N VAL A 94 -1.19 10.75 -2.53
CA VAL A 94 -0.76 12.10 -2.92
C VAL A 94 -0.18 12.15 -4.34
N ILE A 95 0.57 11.14 -4.77
CA ILE A 95 1.04 11.01 -6.17
C ILE A 95 -0.17 11.06 -7.11
N LEU A 96 -1.19 10.28 -6.82
CA LEU A 96 -2.36 10.13 -7.69
C LEU A 96 -3.29 11.35 -7.69
N THR A 97 -3.44 12.01 -6.55
CA THR A 97 -4.41 13.10 -6.37
C THR A 97 -3.78 14.50 -6.36
N GLY A 98 -2.55 14.61 -5.88
CA GLY A 98 -1.83 15.88 -5.74
C GLY A 98 -0.80 16.15 -6.82
N GLY A 99 -0.58 15.22 -7.77
CA GLY A 99 0.30 15.40 -8.93
C GLY A 99 1.77 15.62 -8.53
N LEU A 100 2.33 14.75 -7.68
CA LEU A 100 3.75 14.79 -7.36
C LEU A 100 4.59 14.48 -8.60
N ARG A 101 5.61 15.29 -8.84
CA ARG A 101 6.59 15.10 -9.90
C ARG A 101 7.61 14.02 -9.52
N PRO A 102 8.32 13.41 -10.48
CA PRO A 102 9.32 12.38 -10.19
C PRO A 102 10.37 12.79 -9.15
N GLY A 103 10.86 14.04 -9.20
CA GLY A 103 11.81 14.59 -8.21
C GLY A 103 11.19 14.67 -6.81
N GLU A 104 9.92 15.04 -6.69
CA GLU A 104 9.20 15.08 -5.41
C GLU A 104 8.97 13.68 -4.85
N VAL A 105 8.71 12.69 -5.71
CA VAL A 105 8.56 11.28 -5.30
C VAL A 105 9.89 10.72 -4.80
N ALA A 106 10.99 11.00 -5.51
CA ALA A 106 12.33 10.61 -5.08
C ALA A 106 12.70 11.29 -3.75
N ALA A 107 12.42 12.58 -3.60
CA ALA A 107 12.64 13.32 -2.35
C ALA A 107 11.86 12.70 -1.18
N ALA A 108 10.59 12.36 -1.37
CA ALA A 108 9.78 11.70 -0.35
C ALA A 108 10.39 10.38 0.10
N GLY A 109 10.79 9.55 -0.85
CA GLY A 109 11.42 8.26 -0.56
C GLY A 109 12.73 8.41 0.21
N ILE A 110 13.61 9.31 -0.24
CA ILE A 110 14.90 9.59 0.44
C ILE A 110 14.65 10.08 1.87
N MET A 111 13.80 11.07 2.06
CA MET A 111 13.52 11.64 3.39
C MET A 111 12.94 10.60 4.35
N ILE A 112 11.93 9.86 3.95
CA ILE A 112 11.37 8.79 4.79
C ILE A 112 12.41 7.70 5.01
N GLY A 113 13.16 7.34 3.97
CA GLY A 113 14.24 6.36 4.08
C GLY A 113 15.28 6.77 5.14
N VAL A 114 15.74 8.01 5.11
CA VAL A 114 16.69 8.54 6.12
C VAL A 114 16.07 8.51 7.52
N VAL A 115 14.83 8.95 7.68
CA VAL A 115 14.15 8.93 8.98
C VAL A 115 14.04 7.50 9.52
N LEU A 116 13.63 6.53 8.67
CA LEU A 116 13.53 5.13 9.07
C LEU A 116 14.89 4.53 9.45
N LEU A 117 15.96 4.88 8.72
CA LEU A 117 17.33 4.46 9.06
C LEU A 117 17.75 5.02 10.42
N VAL A 118 17.57 6.31 10.65
CA VAL A 118 17.91 6.96 11.94
C VAL A 118 17.14 6.30 13.08
N LEU A 119 15.83 6.11 12.92
CA LEU A 119 14.99 5.47 13.94
C LEU A 119 15.35 3.99 14.15
N GLY A 120 15.69 3.27 13.07
CA GLY A 120 16.13 1.89 13.15
C GLY A 120 17.48 1.73 13.86
N ILE A 121 18.42 2.64 13.62
CA ILE A 121 19.75 2.64 14.26
C ILE A 121 19.61 3.02 15.75
N THR A 122 18.90 4.09 16.05
CA THR A 122 18.74 4.62 17.41
C THR A 122 17.78 3.81 18.29
N GLY A 123 16.90 2.99 17.70
CA GLY A 123 15.89 2.23 18.43
C GLY A 123 14.70 3.07 18.94
N TRP A 124 14.55 4.32 18.50
CA TRP A 124 13.47 5.22 18.92
C TRP A 124 12.11 4.95 18.25
N ILE A 125 12.05 3.94 17.38
CA ILE A 125 10.84 3.57 16.62
C ILE A 125 9.63 3.43 17.55
N GLY A 126 9.74 2.64 18.61
CA GLY A 126 8.62 2.40 19.53
C GLY A 126 8.14 3.64 20.24
N ARG A 127 9.07 4.52 20.66
CA ARG A 127 8.72 5.79 21.33
C ARG A 127 7.97 6.74 20.41
N LEU A 128 8.45 6.88 19.18
CA LEU A 128 7.82 7.78 18.21
C LEU A 128 6.45 7.26 17.75
N ALA A 129 6.33 5.95 17.54
CA ALA A 129 5.06 5.36 17.14
C ALA A 129 3.98 5.45 18.24
N GLN A 130 4.37 5.35 19.51
CA GLN A 130 3.46 5.57 20.65
C GLN A 130 3.01 7.04 20.78
N ALA A 131 3.81 7.98 20.30
CA ALA A 131 3.45 9.39 20.30
C ALA A 131 2.34 9.74 19.29
N ILE A 132 2.14 8.90 18.25
CA ILE A 132 1.13 9.16 17.22
C ILE A 132 -0.23 8.63 17.67
N PRO A 133 -1.24 9.52 17.85
CA PRO A 133 -2.57 9.10 18.25
C PRO A 133 -3.25 8.25 17.19
N GLN A 134 -3.86 7.14 17.59
CA GLN A 134 -4.53 6.22 16.66
C GLN A 134 -5.71 6.87 15.93
N SER A 135 -6.44 7.78 16.59
CA SER A 135 -7.53 8.56 16.01
C SER A 135 -7.08 9.43 14.83
N VAL A 136 -5.92 10.07 14.95
CA VAL A 136 -5.33 10.88 13.87
C VAL A 136 -4.92 10.01 12.68
N GLY A 137 -4.26 8.88 12.96
CA GLY A 137 -3.91 7.90 11.94
C GLY A 137 -5.13 7.36 11.18
N ALA A 138 -6.22 7.04 11.89
CA ALA A 138 -7.48 6.61 11.30
C ALA A 138 -8.12 7.71 10.43
N GLY A 139 -8.10 8.96 10.91
CA GLY A 139 -8.60 10.11 10.15
C GLY A 139 -7.82 10.38 8.87
N LEU A 140 -6.48 10.28 8.91
CA LEU A 140 -5.65 10.37 7.70
C LEU A 140 -5.98 9.27 6.70
N GLN A 141 -6.10 8.01 7.16
CA GLN A 141 -6.45 6.88 6.29
C GLN A 141 -7.82 7.07 5.64
N LEU A 142 -8.81 7.52 6.42
CA LEU A 142 -10.14 7.84 5.91
C LEU A 142 -10.06 8.96 4.85
N GLY A 143 -9.38 10.06 5.13
CA GLY A 143 -9.26 11.19 4.21
C GLY A 143 -8.54 10.82 2.90
N LEU A 144 -7.40 10.11 3.00
CA LEU A 144 -6.67 9.65 1.83
C LEU A 144 -7.45 8.62 1.01
N GLY A 145 -8.16 7.71 1.68
CA GLY A 145 -9.04 6.75 1.02
C GLY A 145 -10.20 7.42 0.27
N LEU A 146 -10.79 8.47 0.84
CA LEU A 146 -11.81 9.28 0.17
C LEU A 146 -11.25 10.00 -1.07
N LEU A 147 -10.05 10.59 -0.98
CA LEU A 147 -9.39 11.22 -2.14
C LEU A 147 -9.16 10.22 -3.28
N MET A 148 -8.67 9.01 -2.96
CA MET A 148 -8.50 7.95 -3.95
C MET A 148 -9.84 7.49 -4.54
N GLY A 149 -10.88 7.37 -3.72
CA GLY A 149 -12.24 7.05 -4.16
C GLY A 149 -12.80 8.11 -5.12
N MET A 150 -12.63 9.39 -4.81
CA MET A 150 -13.06 10.50 -5.67
C MET A 150 -12.34 10.48 -7.03
N LEU A 151 -11.01 10.27 -7.03
CA LEU A 151 -10.25 10.10 -8.26
C LEU A 151 -10.72 8.87 -9.04
N GLY A 152 -10.95 7.76 -8.35
CA GLY A 152 -11.47 6.53 -8.95
C GLY A 152 -12.82 6.74 -9.64
N ILE A 153 -13.75 7.45 -9.01
CA ILE A 153 -15.04 7.81 -9.62
C ILE A 153 -14.83 8.66 -10.87
N LYS A 154 -13.95 9.66 -10.80
CA LYS A 154 -13.65 10.53 -11.95
C LYS A 154 -13.15 9.70 -13.15
N LEU A 155 -12.24 8.76 -12.93
CA LEU A 155 -11.71 7.90 -13.99
C LEU A 155 -12.76 6.91 -14.53
N ILE A 156 -13.63 6.35 -13.66
CA ILE A 156 -14.74 5.49 -14.09
C ILE A 156 -15.68 6.23 -15.05
N LEU A 157 -15.96 7.51 -14.79
CA LEU A 157 -16.87 8.30 -15.59
C LEU A 157 -16.34 8.62 -17.00
N GLU A 158 -15.06 8.40 -17.31
CA GLU A 158 -14.52 8.48 -18.67
C GLU A 158 -15.09 7.38 -19.58
N THR A 159 -15.32 6.17 -19.04
CA THR A 159 -15.96 5.05 -19.74
C THR A 159 -16.82 4.27 -18.75
N PRO A 160 -18.05 4.76 -18.44
CA PRO A 160 -18.83 4.28 -17.28
C PRO A 160 -19.14 2.79 -17.30
N TRP A 161 -19.52 2.26 -18.45
CA TRP A 161 -19.88 0.83 -18.56
C TRP A 161 -18.69 -0.09 -18.26
N LEU A 162 -17.48 0.29 -18.71
CA LEU A 162 -16.26 -0.46 -18.47
C LEU A 162 -15.83 -0.33 -17.00
N GLY A 163 -15.89 0.90 -16.46
CA GLY A 163 -15.50 1.17 -15.09
C GLY A 163 -16.44 0.50 -14.08
N PHE A 164 -17.74 0.69 -14.19
CA PHE A 164 -18.69 0.04 -13.29
C PHE A 164 -18.72 -1.48 -13.49
N GLY A 165 -18.57 -1.96 -14.73
CA GLY A 165 -18.43 -3.40 -15.01
C GLY A 165 -17.20 -4.01 -14.33
N SER A 166 -16.06 -3.35 -14.43
CA SER A 166 -14.81 -3.77 -13.76
C SER A 166 -14.96 -3.74 -12.24
N LEU A 167 -15.61 -2.70 -11.70
CA LEU A 167 -15.86 -2.57 -10.26
C LEU A 167 -16.77 -3.69 -9.75
N ALA A 168 -17.86 -3.95 -10.46
CA ALA A 168 -18.78 -5.03 -10.12
C ALA A 168 -18.11 -6.41 -10.17
N LEU A 169 -17.31 -6.65 -11.22
CA LEU A 169 -16.53 -7.88 -11.35
C LEU A 169 -15.53 -8.03 -10.21
N LEU A 170 -14.80 -6.97 -9.87
CA LEU A 170 -13.84 -6.96 -8.76
C LEU A 170 -14.52 -7.35 -7.44
N PHE A 171 -15.64 -6.72 -7.10
CA PHE A 171 -16.39 -7.06 -5.88
C PHE A 171 -17.01 -8.46 -5.91
N ALA A 172 -17.43 -8.95 -7.07
CA ALA A 172 -17.94 -10.33 -7.22
C ALA A 172 -16.83 -11.36 -6.97
N LEU A 173 -15.65 -11.15 -7.58
CA LEU A 173 -14.49 -12.03 -7.42
C LEU A 173 -13.93 -12.03 -6.00
N MET A 174 -14.01 -10.91 -5.29
CA MET A 174 -13.57 -10.83 -3.89
C MET A 174 -14.37 -11.72 -2.94
N ARG A 175 -15.58 -12.14 -3.32
CA ARG A 175 -16.38 -13.11 -2.55
C ARG A 175 -15.89 -14.54 -2.68
N ILE A 176 -15.05 -14.81 -3.68
CA ILE A 176 -14.46 -16.14 -3.91
C ILE A 176 -13.17 -16.22 -3.09
N PRO A 177 -13.06 -17.14 -2.13
CA PRO A 177 -11.85 -17.32 -1.34
C PRO A 177 -10.62 -17.58 -2.22
N GLN A 178 -9.50 -16.94 -1.90
CA GLN A 178 -8.22 -17.11 -2.60
C GLN A 178 -8.22 -16.71 -4.10
N CYS A 179 -9.27 -16.03 -4.58
CA CYS A 179 -9.29 -15.52 -5.95
C CYS A 179 -8.47 -14.24 -6.08
N PRO A 180 -7.50 -14.14 -7.02
CA PRO A 180 -6.76 -12.92 -7.28
C PRO A 180 -7.63 -11.92 -8.06
N ALA A 181 -8.60 -11.31 -7.38
CA ALA A 181 -9.66 -10.52 -7.98
C ALA A 181 -9.14 -9.32 -8.80
N ALA A 182 -8.12 -8.60 -8.30
CA ALA A 182 -7.62 -7.39 -8.96
C ALA A 182 -6.97 -7.69 -10.34
N PRO A 183 -6.04 -8.65 -10.49
CA PRO A 183 -5.48 -8.96 -11.80
C PRO A 183 -6.51 -9.55 -12.77
N ILE A 184 -7.47 -10.35 -12.29
CA ILE A 184 -8.53 -10.90 -13.15
C ILE A 184 -9.46 -9.80 -13.65
N ALA A 185 -9.92 -8.91 -12.77
CA ALA A 185 -10.76 -7.78 -13.15
C ALA A 185 -10.03 -6.85 -14.13
N LEU A 186 -8.73 -6.62 -13.93
CA LEU A 186 -7.91 -5.83 -14.82
C LEU A 186 -7.79 -6.48 -16.20
N ALA A 187 -7.45 -7.77 -16.24
CA ALA A 187 -7.34 -8.51 -17.52
C ALA A 187 -8.67 -8.52 -18.29
N ALA A 188 -9.79 -8.75 -17.59
CA ALA A 188 -11.12 -8.70 -18.19
C ALA A 188 -11.42 -7.30 -18.77
N ALA A 189 -11.06 -6.24 -18.06
CA ALA A 189 -11.24 -4.88 -18.50
C ALA A 189 -10.37 -4.54 -19.73
N MET A 190 -9.12 -5.03 -19.76
CA MET A 190 -8.23 -4.86 -20.90
C MET A 190 -8.81 -5.56 -22.15
N ILE A 191 -9.28 -6.80 -22.03
CA ILE A 191 -9.93 -7.54 -23.10
C ILE A 191 -11.18 -6.82 -23.59
N ALA A 192 -12.05 -6.38 -22.67
CA ALA A 192 -13.27 -5.65 -23.01
C ALA A 192 -12.96 -4.31 -23.69
N GLY A 193 -11.96 -3.58 -23.22
CA GLY A 193 -11.49 -2.33 -23.79
C GLY A 193 -10.95 -2.51 -25.22
N TRP A 194 -10.18 -3.59 -25.43
CA TRP A 194 -9.64 -3.93 -26.76
C TRP A 194 -10.74 -4.33 -27.73
N VAL A 195 -11.64 -5.23 -27.35
CA VAL A 195 -12.75 -5.71 -28.20
C VAL A 195 -13.67 -4.54 -28.61
N THR A 196 -13.86 -3.55 -27.73
CA THR A 196 -14.73 -2.41 -28.00
C THR A 196 -14.02 -1.23 -28.68
N GLY A 197 -12.73 -1.38 -29.02
CA GLY A 197 -11.94 -0.34 -29.68
C GLY A 197 -11.71 0.91 -28.82
N LYS A 198 -11.95 0.84 -27.53
CA LYS A 198 -11.71 1.93 -26.55
C LYS A 198 -10.26 1.99 -26.08
N VAL A 199 -9.51 0.92 -26.28
CA VAL A 199 -8.08 0.81 -26.02
C VAL A 199 -7.41 0.50 -27.35
N GLY A 200 -6.72 1.48 -27.89
CA GLY A 200 -5.87 1.31 -29.06
C GLY A 200 -4.41 1.17 -28.63
N ILE A 201 -3.61 0.45 -29.41
CA ILE A 201 -2.16 0.58 -29.31
C ILE A 201 -1.87 2.06 -29.67
N ALA A 202 -1.56 2.85 -28.66
CA ALA A 202 -1.20 4.25 -28.88
C ALA A 202 0.09 4.30 -29.70
N SER A 203 -0.08 4.39 -31.00
CA SER A 203 1.01 4.73 -31.94
C SER A 203 1.44 6.17 -31.60
N GLY A 204 2.37 6.32 -30.66
CA GLY A 204 2.90 7.62 -30.26
C GLY A 204 2.96 7.91 -28.76
N ALA A 205 2.67 6.94 -27.88
CA ALA A 205 3.03 7.10 -26.48
C ALA A 205 4.54 7.34 -26.42
N ALA A 206 4.93 8.53 -25.94
CA ALA A 206 6.34 8.85 -25.73
C ALA A 206 6.94 7.73 -24.87
N MET A 207 7.82 6.95 -25.47
CA MET A 207 8.52 5.87 -24.79
C MET A 207 9.36 6.52 -23.71
N THR A 208 8.92 6.42 -22.46
CA THR A 208 9.81 6.76 -21.34
C THR A 208 10.98 5.79 -21.40
N PRO A 209 12.23 6.28 -21.34
CA PRO A 209 13.40 5.41 -21.47
C PRO A 209 13.31 4.27 -20.46
N GLY A 210 13.50 3.03 -20.95
CA GLY A 210 13.39 1.81 -20.15
C GLY A 210 14.48 1.63 -19.10
N THR A 211 15.43 2.57 -19.02
CA THR A 211 16.52 2.56 -18.03
C THR A 211 16.21 3.48 -16.87
N PRO A 212 16.45 3.05 -15.62
CA PRO A 212 16.36 3.91 -14.45
C PRO A 212 17.29 5.11 -14.62
N GLN A 213 16.75 6.31 -14.46
CA GLN A 213 17.54 7.53 -14.51
C GLN A 213 17.76 8.05 -13.08
N LEU A 214 18.97 8.55 -12.82
CA LEU A 214 19.27 9.18 -11.54
C LEU A 214 18.49 10.50 -11.44
N ILE A 215 17.64 10.58 -10.45
CA ILE A 215 16.81 11.75 -10.13
C ILE A 215 17.42 12.43 -8.91
N ILE A 216 17.91 13.64 -9.08
CA ILE A 216 18.43 14.48 -7.99
C ILE A 216 17.35 15.52 -7.69
N PRO A 217 16.65 15.41 -6.54
CA PRO A 217 15.60 16.36 -6.20
C PRO A 217 16.16 17.77 -5.98
N SER A 218 15.49 18.78 -6.51
CA SER A 218 15.77 20.17 -6.21
C SER A 218 15.21 20.56 -4.83
N TRP A 219 15.71 21.64 -4.24
CA TRP A 219 15.28 22.09 -2.92
C TRP A 219 13.76 22.38 -2.83
N PRO A 220 13.12 23.04 -3.83
CA PRO A 220 11.66 23.21 -3.83
C PRO A 220 10.91 21.87 -3.85
N GLU A 221 11.39 20.86 -4.57
CA GLU A 221 10.79 19.53 -4.62
C GLU A 221 10.89 18.82 -3.26
N VAL A 222 12.04 18.94 -2.57
CA VAL A 222 12.24 18.41 -1.22
C VAL A 222 11.23 19.05 -0.25
N TRP A 223 11.12 20.39 -0.28
CA TRP A 223 10.22 21.11 0.62
C TRP A 223 8.75 20.75 0.39
N ARG A 224 8.30 20.80 -0.86
CA ARG A 224 6.91 20.44 -1.20
C ARG A 224 6.59 18.99 -0.81
N SER A 225 7.52 18.07 -1.09
CA SER A 225 7.38 16.66 -0.74
C SER A 225 7.27 16.46 0.78
N PHE A 226 8.07 17.18 1.56
CA PHE A 226 8.01 17.16 3.01
C PHE A 226 6.63 17.58 3.53
N GLU A 227 6.11 18.69 3.02
CA GLU A 227 4.84 19.25 3.47
C GLU A 227 3.63 18.34 3.19
N ILE A 228 3.54 17.76 1.98
CA ILE A 228 2.29 17.10 1.57
C ILE A 228 2.33 15.57 1.63
N ALA A 229 3.52 14.97 1.64
CA ALA A 229 3.68 13.52 1.49
C ALA A 229 4.41 12.86 2.67
N VAL A 230 5.54 13.41 3.12
CA VAL A 230 6.41 12.75 4.11
C VAL A 230 5.76 12.68 5.48
N LEU A 231 5.23 13.80 5.98
CA LEU A 231 4.64 13.87 7.31
C LEU A 231 3.47 12.88 7.51
N PRO A 232 2.44 12.85 6.64
CA PRO A 232 1.35 11.88 6.78
C PRO A 232 1.83 10.44 6.62
N GLN A 233 2.78 10.19 5.72
CA GLN A 233 3.30 8.84 5.49
C GLN A 233 4.08 8.31 6.70
N LEU A 234 4.87 9.13 7.38
CA LEU A 234 5.63 8.68 8.55
C LEU A 234 4.73 8.07 9.62
N SER A 235 3.58 8.70 9.90
CA SER A 235 2.63 8.19 10.88
C SER A 235 2.12 6.79 10.52
N LEU A 236 1.78 6.57 9.24
CA LEU A 236 1.29 5.29 8.75
C LEU A 236 2.41 4.24 8.69
N THR A 237 3.61 4.62 8.29
CA THR A 237 4.75 3.70 8.21
C THR A 237 5.15 3.17 9.58
N LEU A 238 5.33 4.06 10.56
CA LEU A 238 5.75 3.66 11.90
C LEU A 238 4.72 2.76 12.58
N THR A 239 3.45 3.10 12.48
CA THR A 239 2.41 2.35 13.17
C THR A 239 2.03 1.06 12.43
N ASN A 240 1.82 1.10 11.13
CA ASN A 240 1.31 -0.04 10.37
C ASN A 240 2.42 -0.88 9.74
N ALA A 241 3.32 -0.25 8.98
CA ALA A 241 4.34 -0.99 8.25
C ALA A 241 5.46 -1.55 9.15
N VAL A 242 5.71 -0.93 10.29
CA VAL A 242 6.77 -1.37 11.22
C VAL A 242 6.18 -2.16 12.39
N ILE A 243 5.38 -1.51 13.26
CA ILE A 243 4.92 -2.15 14.51
C ILE A 243 3.94 -3.27 14.26
N VAL A 244 2.86 -3.00 13.50
CA VAL A 244 1.81 -4.00 13.27
C VAL A 244 2.36 -5.17 12.44
N THR A 245 3.23 -4.90 11.45
CA THR A 245 3.86 -5.96 10.65
C THR A 245 4.78 -6.84 11.50
N ALA A 246 5.59 -6.26 12.38
CA ALA A 246 6.44 -7.03 13.29
C ALA A 246 5.63 -7.88 14.27
N SER A 247 4.56 -7.32 14.83
CA SER A 247 3.65 -8.06 15.74
C SER A 247 2.97 -9.22 15.03
N LEU A 248 2.39 -8.96 13.86
CA LEU A 248 1.71 -9.98 13.05
C LEU A 248 2.67 -11.07 12.58
N SER A 249 3.92 -10.72 12.24
CA SER A 249 4.93 -11.69 11.87
C SER A 249 5.23 -12.67 13.02
N ARG A 250 5.36 -12.17 14.25
CA ARG A 250 5.55 -13.01 15.45
C ARG A 250 4.35 -13.90 15.73
N GLU A 251 3.14 -13.41 15.49
CA GLU A 251 1.90 -14.16 15.68
C GLU A 251 1.76 -15.30 14.66
N LEU A 252 1.98 -15.01 13.37
CA LEU A 252 1.81 -15.98 12.28
C LEU A 252 2.97 -17.00 12.18
N PHE A 253 4.17 -16.61 12.58
CA PHE A 253 5.40 -17.41 12.42
C PHE A 253 6.14 -17.52 13.75
N SER A 254 5.58 -18.27 14.69
CA SER A 254 6.06 -18.38 16.09
C SER A 254 7.55 -18.70 16.22
N SER A 255 8.14 -19.49 15.32
CA SER A 255 9.55 -19.90 15.37
C SER A 255 10.51 -18.87 14.76
N ILE A 256 10.14 -18.23 13.67
CA ILE A 256 11.01 -17.35 12.88
C ILE A 256 10.48 -15.92 12.73
N GLY A 257 9.25 -15.64 13.18
CA GLY A 257 8.62 -14.34 13.03
C GLY A 257 9.36 -13.19 13.72
N SER A 258 10.17 -13.47 14.73
CA SER A 258 11.05 -12.50 15.42
C SER A 258 12.14 -11.92 14.50
N ILE A 259 12.45 -12.58 13.37
CA ILE A 259 13.37 -12.06 12.36
C ILE A 259 12.85 -10.73 11.80
N ALA A 260 11.53 -10.57 11.62
CA ALA A 260 10.90 -9.34 11.17
C ALA A 260 10.64 -8.37 12.34
N SER A 261 11.70 -8.02 13.08
CA SER A 261 11.59 -7.04 14.16
C SER A 261 11.37 -5.62 13.64
N GLU A 262 10.81 -4.75 14.48
CA GLU A 262 10.55 -3.35 14.18
C GLU A 262 11.81 -2.63 13.66
N ARG A 263 12.95 -2.90 14.29
CA ARG A 263 14.25 -2.35 13.89
C ARG A 263 14.65 -2.80 12.49
N ARG A 264 14.53 -4.09 12.19
CA ARG A 264 14.92 -4.64 10.88
C ARG A 264 14.00 -4.16 9.77
N LEU A 265 12.69 -4.10 10.03
CA LEU A 265 11.70 -3.59 9.05
C LEU A 265 11.94 -2.12 8.72
N ALA A 266 12.29 -1.30 9.73
CA ALA A 266 12.64 0.10 9.48
C ALA A 266 13.96 0.24 8.72
N LEU A 267 14.99 -0.53 9.08
CA LEU A 267 16.29 -0.47 8.41
C LEU A 267 16.20 -0.94 6.95
N SER A 268 15.51 -2.05 6.67
CA SER A 268 15.36 -2.55 5.30
C SER A 268 14.53 -1.61 4.44
N SER A 269 13.39 -1.11 4.94
CA SER A 269 12.59 -0.12 4.22
C SER A 269 13.35 1.20 4.05
N GLY A 270 14.07 1.64 5.08
CA GLY A 270 14.88 2.85 5.03
C GLY A 270 15.97 2.75 3.97
N LEU A 271 16.75 1.66 3.99
CA LEU A 271 17.83 1.42 3.02
C LEU A 271 17.30 1.32 1.59
N ALA A 272 16.22 0.56 1.39
CA ALA A 272 15.60 0.42 0.06
C ALA A 272 15.16 1.77 -0.51
N ASN A 273 14.51 2.62 0.29
CA ASN A 273 14.04 3.92 -0.18
C ASN A 273 15.21 4.88 -0.49
N VAL A 274 16.25 4.92 0.35
CA VAL A 274 17.42 5.78 0.11
C VAL A 274 18.18 5.34 -1.15
N LEU A 275 18.29 4.04 -1.39
CA LEU A 275 19.06 3.52 -2.52
C LEU A 275 18.26 3.50 -3.83
N LEU A 276 16.95 3.20 -3.80
CA LEU A 276 16.18 2.93 -5.01
C LEU A 276 15.36 4.11 -5.49
N CYS A 277 14.85 4.97 -4.58
CA CYS A 277 14.03 6.12 -5.00
C CYS A 277 14.80 7.14 -5.86
N PRO A 278 16.11 7.38 -5.68
CA PRO A 278 16.87 8.20 -6.61
C PRO A 278 16.89 7.68 -8.05
N PHE A 279 16.65 6.38 -8.25
CA PHE A 279 16.58 5.76 -9.58
C PHE A 279 15.16 5.58 -10.10
N GLY A 280 14.23 6.38 -9.58
CA GLY A 280 12.83 6.40 -10.03
C GLY A 280 11.93 5.34 -9.41
N ALA A 281 12.39 4.64 -8.38
CA ALA A 281 11.51 3.76 -7.61
C ALA A 281 10.47 4.59 -6.83
N MET A 282 9.28 4.04 -6.72
CA MET A 282 8.24 4.59 -5.88
C MET A 282 8.54 4.28 -4.40
N PRO A 283 8.29 5.20 -3.45
CA PRO A 283 8.50 4.93 -2.04
C PRO A 283 7.72 3.70 -1.55
N MET A 284 8.42 2.80 -0.85
CA MET A 284 7.92 1.49 -0.51
C MET A 284 8.24 1.09 0.93
N CYS A 285 7.41 0.22 1.49
CA CYS A 285 7.58 -0.32 2.84
C CYS A 285 6.97 -1.71 2.95
N HIS A 286 7.19 -2.36 4.08
CA HIS A 286 6.46 -3.57 4.42
C HIS A 286 5.04 -3.23 4.88
N GLY A 287 4.09 -4.18 4.76
CA GLY A 287 2.71 -3.94 5.15
C GLY A 287 2.07 -5.14 5.83
N ALA A 288 1.45 -4.92 6.99
CA ALA A 288 0.76 -5.99 7.72
C ALA A 288 -0.39 -6.62 6.91
N GLY A 289 -1.14 -5.79 6.17
CA GLY A 289 -2.23 -6.29 5.31
C GLY A 289 -1.75 -7.24 4.23
N GLY A 290 -0.64 -6.92 3.57
CA GLY A 290 -0.03 -7.81 2.58
C GLY A 290 0.52 -9.09 3.19
N LEU A 291 1.14 -9.01 4.38
CA LEU A 291 1.59 -10.20 5.11
C LEU A 291 0.42 -11.15 5.43
N ALA A 292 -0.68 -10.60 5.97
CA ALA A 292 -1.89 -11.38 6.22
C ALA A 292 -2.47 -11.99 4.94
N ALA A 293 -2.49 -11.23 3.85
CA ALA A 293 -2.98 -11.69 2.56
C ALA A 293 -2.11 -12.81 1.98
N GLN A 294 -0.79 -12.64 1.91
CA GLN A 294 0.13 -13.68 1.44
C GLN A 294 0.02 -14.96 2.27
N PHE A 295 -0.05 -14.82 3.59
CA PHE A 295 -0.26 -15.96 4.50
C PHE A 295 -1.59 -16.68 4.22
N ARG A 296 -2.70 -15.93 4.06
CA ARG A 296 -4.03 -16.47 3.75
C ARG A 296 -4.05 -17.21 2.42
N PHE A 297 -3.31 -16.74 1.41
CA PHE A 297 -3.18 -17.36 0.11
C PHE A 297 -2.21 -18.56 0.09
N GLY A 298 -1.59 -18.87 1.22
CA GLY A 298 -0.81 -20.09 1.39
C GLY A 298 0.69 -19.91 1.46
N ALA A 299 1.23 -18.71 1.30
CA ALA A 299 2.67 -18.46 1.45
C ALA A 299 3.13 -18.68 2.90
N ARG A 300 4.29 -19.29 3.03
CA ARG A 300 4.91 -19.56 4.34
C ARG A 300 6.38 -19.18 4.39
N THR A 301 6.99 -18.93 3.25
CA THR A 301 8.44 -18.67 3.13
C THR A 301 8.73 -17.40 2.33
N GLY A 302 10.01 -17.00 2.29
CA GLY A 302 10.48 -15.91 1.45
C GLY A 302 10.37 -16.15 -0.06
N LEU A 303 9.94 -17.34 -0.48
CA LEU A 303 9.79 -17.66 -1.89
C LEU A 303 8.66 -16.86 -2.56
N ALA A 304 7.57 -16.55 -1.85
CA ALA A 304 6.48 -15.75 -2.37
C ALA A 304 6.92 -14.33 -2.81
N PRO A 305 7.58 -13.50 -1.98
CA PRO A 305 8.11 -12.22 -2.44
C PRO A 305 9.22 -12.36 -3.50
N ILE A 306 10.03 -13.44 -3.48
CA ILE A 306 11.02 -13.69 -4.53
C ILE A 306 10.33 -13.95 -5.87
N ILE A 307 9.30 -14.80 -5.91
CA ILE A 307 8.52 -15.08 -7.14
C ILE A 307 7.90 -13.78 -7.67
N PHE A 308 7.26 -13.00 -6.80
CA PHE A 308 6.64 -11.75 -7.22
C PHE A 308 7.70 -10.75 -7.73
N GLY A 309 8.81 -10.60 -7.02
CA GLY A 309 9.93 -9.77 -7.44
C GLY A 309 10.54 -10.22 -8.77
N ALA A 310 10.69 -11.53 -8.99
CA ALA A 310 11.18 -12.07 -10.25
C ALA A 310 10.25 -11.78 -11.42
N VAL A 311 8.93 -11.88 -11.23
CA VAL A 311 7.95 -11.48 -12.24
C VAL A 311 8.08 -10.01 -12.59
N LEU A 312 8.18 -9.12 -11.58
CA LEU A 312 8.37 -7.69 -11.81
C LEU A 312 9.71 -7.39 -12.50
N LEU A 313 10.77 -8.12 -12.16
CA LEU A 313 12.08 -7.98 -12.78
C LEU A 313 12.02 -8.38 -14.27
N ILE A 314 11.38 -9.50 -14.58
CA ILE A 314 11.17 -9.95 -15.96
C ILE A 314 10.37 -8.89 -16.74
N LEU A 315 9.28 -8.37 -16.15
CA LEU A 315 8.47 -7.32 -16.77
C LEU A 315 9.29 -6.05 -17.01
N ALA A 316 10.12 -5.65 -16.04
CA ALA A 316 10.97 -4.47 -16.15
C ALA A 316 12.03 -4.59 -17.26
N ILE A 317 12.67 -5.77 -17.40
CA ILE A 317 13.73 -6.01 -18.37
C ILE A 317 13.18 -6.32 -19.76
N ALA A 318 12.22 -7.25 -19.84
CA ALA A 318 11.69 -7.72 -21.12
C ALA A 318 10.83 -6.68 -21.84
N PHE A 319 10.20 -5.79 -21.08
CA PHE A 319 9.26 -4.81 -21.61
C PHE A 319 9.67 -3.37 -21.32
N ALA A 320 10.95 -3.12 -20.94
CA ALA A 320 11.44 -1.78 -20.63
C ALA A 320 11.11 -0.76 -21.74
N ASP A 321 11.32 -1.14 -22.99
CA ASP A 321 11.07 -0.31 -24.18
C ASP A 321 9.58 -0.26 -24.56
N HIS A 322 8.76 -1.19 -24.09
CA HIS A 322 7.35 -1.34 -24.44
C HIS A 322 6.42 -1.18 -23.23
N ALA A 323 6.97 -0.98 -22.03
CA ALA A 323 6.17 -0.90 -20.82
C ALA A 323 5.12 0.22 -20.87
N GLY A 324 5.47 1.37 -21.42
CA GLY A 324 4.52 2.48 -21.65
C GLY A 324 3.37 2.06 -22.55
N ALA A 325 3.64 1.34 -23.65
CA ALA A 325 2.61 0.86 -24.55
C ALA A 325 1.74 -0.24 -23.89
N MET A 326 2.35 -1.11 -23.08
CA MET A 326 1.60 -2.14 -22.33
C MET A 326 0.70 -1.51 -21.27
N PHE A 327 1.18 -0.53 -20.53
CA PHE A 327 0.35 0.18 -19.55
C PHE A 327 -0.74 1.04 -20.20
N ALA A 328 -0.51 1.54 -21.43
CA ALA A 328 -1.54 2.23 -22.22
C ALA A 328 -2.69 1.30 -22.67
N LEU A 329 -2.48 -0.04 -22.64
CA LEU A 329 -3.55 -1.02 -22.83
C LEU A 329 -4.49 -1.14 -21.64
N ILE A 330 -4.16 -0.53 -20.52
CA ILE A 330 -5.00 -0.56 -19.32
C ILE A 330 -6.00 0.59 -19.42
N PRO A 331 -7.31 0.30 -19.50
CA PRO A 331 -8.32 1.34 -19.54
C PRO A 331 -8.29 2.18 -18.26
N THR A 332 -8.29 3.51 -18.37
CA THR A 332 -8.31 4.43 -17.23
C THR A 332 -9.49 4.17 -16.28
N ALA A 333 -10.64 3.81 -16.85
CA ALA A 333 -11.83 3.44 -16.09
C ALA A 333 -11.60 2.17 -15.23
N ALA A 334 -10.80 1.19 -15.68
CA ALA A 334 -10.44 0.03 -14.89
C ALA A 334 -9.48 0.40 -13.75
N VAL A 335 -8.53 1.30 -14.01
CA VAL A 335 -7.68 1.87 -12.95
C VAL A 335 -8.55 2.57 -11.90
N GLY A 336 -9.55 3.33 -12.34
CA GLY A 336 -10.54 3.96 -11.46
C GLY A 336 -11.23 2.98 -10.52
N SER A 337 -11.63 1.82 -11.04
CA SER A 337 -12.25 0.74 -10.23
C SER A 337 -11.29 0.20 -9.17
N LEU A 338 -10.03 -0.01 -9.53
CA LEU A 338 -8.99 -0.44 -8.61
C LEU A 338 -8.68 0.63 -7.55
N LEU A 339 -8.71 1.92 -7.93
CA LEU A 339 -8.50 3.02 -6.98
C LEU A 339 -9.65 3.16 -5.98
N ILE A 340 -10.90 2.94 -6.39
CA ILE A 340 -12.03 2.87 -5.45
C ILE A 340 -11.82 1.74 -4.45
N PHE A 341 -11.39 0.57 -4.93
CA PHE A 341 -11.10 -0.56 -4.06
C PHE A 341 -9.98 -0.23 -3.06
N ALA A 342 -8.84 0.25 -3.54
CA ALA A 342 -7.71 0.61 -2.69
C ALA A 342 -8.06 1.76 -1.72
N GLY A 343 -8.83 2.74 -2.17
CA GLY A 343 -9.34 3.82 -1.34
C GLY A 343 -10.27 3.32 -0.23
N THR A 344 -11.13 2.35 -0.54
CA THR A 344 -12.01 1.71 0.43
C THR A 344 -11.21 0.90 1.46
N ASP A 345 -10.22 0.12 1.02
CA ASP A 345 -9.32 -0.64 1.91
C ASP A 345 -8.53 0.28 2.85
N LEU A 346 -8.10 1.43 2.35
CA LEU A 346 -7.40 2.42 3.16
C LEU A 346 -8.34 3.12 4.16
N ALA A 347 -9.54 3.54 3.71
CA ALA A 347 -10.51 4.26 4.52
C ALA A 347 -11.11 3.39 5.62
N ILE A 348 -11.49 2.14 5.30
CA ILE A 348 -12.13 1.21 6.23
C ILE A 348 -11.05 0.38 6.95
N SER A 349 -10.19 1.07 7.69
CA SER A 349 -9.21 0.41 8.55
C SER A 349 -9.84 -0.02 9.87
N ARG A 350 -9.33 -1.07 10.53
CA ARG A 350 -9.77 -1.48 11.87
C ARG A 350 -9.75 -0.34 12.87
N ARG A 351 -8.77 0.54 12.78
CA ARG A 351 -8.63 1.72 13.66
C ARG A 351 -9.82 2.66 13.63
N LEU A 352 -10.59 2.65 12.54
CA LEU A 352 -11.82 3.44 12.44
C LEU A 352 -12.90 2.96 13.43
N PHE A 353 -12.93 1.66 13.73
CA PHE A 353 -13.97 1.02 14.52
C PHE A 353 -13.52 0.69 15.96
N ASP A 354 -12.22 0.52 16.20
CA ASP A 354 -11.68 0.18 17.51
C ASP A 354 -11.57 1.39 18.46
N GLY A 355 -11.86 2.60 17.95
CA GLY A 355 -11.78 3.84 18.70
C GLY A 355 -12.95 4.04 19.65
N LYS A 356 -12.68 4.70 20.79
CA LYS A 356 -13.76 5.19 21.68
C LYS A 356 -14.66 6.15 20.90
N PRO A 357 -15.98 6.22 21.16
CA PRO A 357 -16.89 7.14 20.46
C PRO A 357 -16.41 8.61 20.49
N SER A 358 -15.71 9.00 21.56
CA SER A 358 -15.09 10.32 21.67
C SER A 358 -13.98 10.60 20.63
N CYS A 359 -13.46 9.59 19.92
CA CYS A 359 -12.45 9.76 18.88
C CYS A 359 -13.06 10.09 17.51
N LEU A 360 -14.36 9.85 17.31
CA LEU A 360 -14.99 10.00 15.98
C LEU A 360 -14.89 11.42 15.44
N TRP A 361 -15.03 12.44 16.27
CA TRP A 361 -14.90 13.83 15.81
C TRP A 361 -13.46 14.19 15.41
N VAL A 362 -12.44 13.61 16.10
CA VAL A 362 -11.03 13.77 15.73
C VAL A 362 -10.77 13.10 14.38
N ILE A 363 -11.28 11.88 14.19
CA ILE A 363 -11.20 11.15 12.93
C ILE A 363 -11.86 11.97 11.80
N GLY A 364 -13.07 12.47 12.03
CA GLY A 364 -13.83 13.27 11.06
C GLY A 364 -13.12 14.59 10.72
N ALA A 365 -12.64 15.32 11.71
CA ALA A 365 -11.90 16.58 11.50
C ALA A 365 -10.59 16.35 10.72
N THR A 366 -9.83 15.33 11.11
CA THR A 366 -8.59 14.95 10.39
C THR A 366 -8.87 14.59 8.93
N ALA A 367 -9.88 13.75 8.70
CA ALA A 367 -10.28 13.35 7.34
C ALA A 367 -10.77 14.54 6.52
N PHE A 368 -11.59 15.39 7.08
CA PHE A 368 -12.12 16.59 6.43
C PHE A 368 -10.99 17.52 5.97
N VAL A 369 -10.05 17.85 6.85
CA VAL A 369 -8.91 18.70 6.49
C VAL A 369 -7.99 18.03 5.47
N THR A 370 -7.80 16.70 5.58
CA THR A 370 -7.02 15.92 4.63
C THR A 370 -7.60 16.03 3.21
N VAL A 371 -8.93 15.97 3.08
CA VAL A 371 -9.62 16.02 1.78
C VAL A 371 -9.68 17.44 1.23
N THR A 372 -9.95 18.43 2.08
CA THR A 372 -10.25 19.80 1.63
C THR A 372 -9.01 20.69 1.49
N VAL A 373 -7.95 20.39 2.23
CA VAL A 373 -6.73 21.21 2.20
C VAL A 373 -5.52 20.37 1.80
N ASN A 374 -4.95 19.60 2.70
CA ASN A 374 -3.90 18.63 2.42
C ASN A 374 -3.68 17.65 3.58
N PRO A 375 -3.02 16.50 3.34
CA PRO A 375 -2.81 15.48 4.37
C PRO A 375 -1.93 15.93 5.54
N ALA A 376 -0.98 16.83 5.33
CA ALA A 376 -0.09 17.30 6.39
C ALA A 376 -0.82 18.21 7.38
N LEU A 377 -1.64 19.15 6.89
CA LEU A 377 -2.51 19.96 7.75
C LEU A 377 -3.55 19.08 8.44
N GLY A 378 -4.07 18.05 7.75
CA GLY A 378 -4.92 17.04 8.38
C GLY A 378 -4.26 16.38 9.57
N LEU A 379 -2.98 15.99 9.45
CA LEU A 379 -2.19 15.43 10.55
C LEU A 379 -2.04 16.42 11.71
N ILE A 380 -1.62 17.64 11.44
CA ILE A 380 -1.34 18.66 12.48
C ILE A 380 -2.62 19.04 13.21
N LEU A 381 -3.67 19.40 12.50
CA LEU A 381 -4.95 19.79 13.09
C LEU A 381 -5.64 18.61 13.80
N GLY A 382 -5.50 17.39 13.23
CA GLY A 382 -5.95 16.18 13.89
C GLY A 382 -5.23 15.94 15.22
N TRP A 383 -3.93 16.20 15.28
CA TRP A 383 -3.19 16.07 16.53
C TRP A 383 -3.62 17.11 17.58
N ILE A 384 -3.83 18.36 17.15
CA ILE A 384 -4.38 19.40 18.04
C ILE A 384 -5.76 19.00 18.54
N ALA A 385 -6.64 18.52 17.67
CA ALA A 385 -7.96 18.03 18.04
C ALA A 385 -7.89 16.86 19.04
N GLU A 386 -6.94 15.94 18.90
CA GLU A 386 -6.74 14.86 19.85
C GLU A 386 -6.24 15.34 21.20
N LEU A 387 -5.36 16.34 21.25
CA LEU A 387 -4.91 16.95 22.49
C LEU A 387 -6.08 17.63 23.25
N ILE A 388 -6.95 18.33 22.51
CA ILE A 388 -8.18 18.93 23.06
C ILE A 388 -9.11 17.83 23.60
N ARG A 389 -9.34 16.77 22.82
CA ARG A 389 -10.14 15.62 23.25
C ARG A 389 -9.59 15.01 24.54
N ALA A 390 -8.29 14.74 24.57
CA ALA A 390 -7.65 14.14 25.72
C ALA A 390 -7.79 15.03 26.98
N ALA A 391 -7.65 16.35 26.83
CA ALA A 391 -7.85 17.30 27.92
C ALA A 391 -9.30 17.32 28.46
N ILE A 392 -10.29 17.29 27.53
CA ILE A 392 -11.72 17.23 27.89
C ILE A 392 -12.04 15.92 28.61
N VAL A 393 -11.61 14.78 28.06
CA VAL A 393 -11.90 13.47 28.68
C VAL A 393 -11.29 13.36 30.07
N ARG A 394 -10.03 13.80 30.27
CA ARG A 394 -9.40 13.82 31.60
C ARG A 394 -10.14 14.71 32.61
N ARG A 395 -10.74 15.79 32.15
CA ARG A 395 -11.43 16.74 33.04
C ARG A 395 -12.85 16.29 33.41
N PHE A 396 -13.57 15.64 32.51
CA PHE A 396 -15.00 15.34 32.68
C PHE A 396 -15.33 13.87 32.88
N ILE A 397 -14.39 12.96 32.59
CA ILE A 397 -14.57 11.52 32.79
C ILE A 397 -13.38 11.01 33.61
N PRO A 398 -13.43 11.16 34.95
CA PRO A 398 -12.41 10.59 35.81
C PRO A 398 -12.43 9.09 35.64
N GLU A 399 -11.28 8.47 35.29
CA GLU A 399 -11.13 7.04 35.28
C GLU A 399 -11.50 6.48 36.63
N ARG A 400 -12.52 5.62 36.69
CA ARG A 400 -12.79 4.84 37.89
C ARG A 400 -11.58 3.94 38.11
N PRO A 401 -11.04 3.91 39.36
CA PRO A 401 -9.88 3.10 39.70
C PRO A 401 -10.09 1.62 39.45
#